data_88bb9525cf11dff9bb149f676f007cff
#
_entry.id   88bb9525cf11dff9bb149f676f007cff
#
_cell.length_a   1.000
_cell.length_b   1.000
_cell.length_c   1.000
_cell.angle_alpha   90.00
_cell.angle_beta   90.00
_cell.angle_gamma   90.00
#
_symmetry.space_group_name_H-M   'P 1'
#
loop_
_entity.id
_entity.type
_entity.pdbx_description
1 polymer ?
#
loop_
_entity_poly.entity_id
_entity_poly.type
_entity_poly.pdbx_seq_one_letter_code
_entity_poly.pdbx_strand_id
1 'polypeptide(L)'
;MIVIGVPTTGSIPTRVVGSIQNVLLNRKDIMPFYVEGSLVYDARAKILNYARQNHADLLFVDSDIEFSLDAFDRLIWRDTDIVSGLYFGRREGINDPIAYKTVKPQTLFRKKACVEPITEFKPYMEVEGVGLGFCLIKNHVLMSFSDKINPFEPFGNLGEDFSFCLRCRKNGYKIMLDATFTLNHLGEYAYNAKDYKGGQ
;
A
#
# COMPACT_ATOMS: atom_id res chain seq x y z
N MET A 1 -3.14 -16.83 -8.14
CA MET A 1 -3.95 -16.59 -6.93
C MET A 1 -3.49 -15.31 -6.27
N ILE A 2 -4.42 -14.49 -5.77
CA ILE A 2 -4.15 -13.24 -5.08
C ILE A 2 -4.87 -13.24 -3.73
N VAL A 3 -4.17 -12.91 -2.65
CA VAL A 3 -4.77 -12.60 -1.36
C VAL A 3 -5.06 -11.09 -1.31
N ILE A 4 -6.31 -10.71 -1.06
CA ILE A 4 -6.66 -9.32 -0.68
C ILE A 4 -6.57 -9.25 0.84
N GLY A 5 -5.51 -8.63 1.33
CA GLY A 5 -5.23 -8.50 2.75
C GLY A 5 -5.71 -7.17 3.31
N VAL A 6 -6.60 -7.22 4.29
CA VAL A 6 -7.23 -6.02 4.87
C VAL A 6 -6.88 -5.92 6.36
N PRO A 7 -5.91 -5.07 6.74
CA PRO A 7 -5.75 -4.72 8.15
C PRO A 7 -6.90 -3.81 8.59
N THR A 8 -7.48 -4.10 9.76
CA THR A 8 -8.62 -3.33 10.28
C THR A 8 -8.54 -3.17 11.80
N THR A 9 -9.18 -2.14 12.32
CA THR A 9 -9.36 -1.92 13.78
C THR A 9 -10.74 -2.36 14.28
N GLY A 10 -11.48 -3.18 13.48
CA GLY A 10 -12.75 -3.79 13.86
C GLY A 10 -13.95 -3.36 13.01
N SER A 11 -13.82 -2.31 12.19
CA SER A 11 -14.88 -1.90 11.26
C SER A 11 -14.35 -1.62 9.87
N ILE A 12 -15.15 -1.92 8.85
CA ILE A 12 -14.85 -1.63 7.45
C ILE A 12 -16.08 -0.96 6.84
N PRO A 13 -15.95 0.24 6.26
CA PRO A 13 -17.05 0.92 5.57
C PRO A 13 -17.65 0.03 4.49
N THR A 14 -18.98 0.06 4.34
CA THR A 14 -19.72 -0.74 3.33
C THR A 14 -19.23 -0.49 1.91
N ARG A 15 -18.74 0.71 1.60
CA ARG A 15 -18.15 1.07 0.30
C ARG A 15 -16.90 0.25 -0.01
N VAL A 16 -16.01 0.04 0.98
CA VAL A 16 -14.82 -0.81 0.83
C VAL A 16 -15.21 -2.28 0.70
N VAL A 17 -16.16 -2.74 1.52
CA VAL A 17 -16.73 -4.09 1.40
C VAL A 17 -17.30 -4.30 -0.01
N GLY A 18 -18.05 -3.33 -0.53
CA GLY A 18 -18.60 -3.35 -1.88
C GLY A 18 -17.52 -3.45 -2.97
N SER A 19 -16.40 -2.72 -2.83
CA SER A 19 -15.25 -2.82 -3.75
C SER A 19 -14.68 -4.24 -3.77
N ILE A 20 -14.43 -4.84 -2.61
CA ILE A 20 -13.90 -6.21 -2.49
C ILE A 20 -14.91 -7.22 -3.05
N GLN A 21 -16.19 -7.12 -2.70
CA GLN A 21 -17.22 -8.01 -3.21
C GLN A 21 -17.33 -7.95 -4.74
N ASN A 22 -17.22 -6.76 -5.33
CA ASN A 22 -17.24 -6.61 -6.79
C ASN A 22 -16.08 -7.35 -7.46
N VAL A 23 -14.90 -7.35 -6.86
CA VAL A 23 -13.75 -8.16 -7.34
C VAL A 23 -14.08 -9.64 -7.22
N LEU A 24 -14.57 -10.12 -6.07
CA LEU A 24 -14.88 -11.54 -5.84
C LEU A 24 -15.94 -12.08 -6.78
N LEU A 25 -16.90 -11.27 -7.16
CA LEU A 25 -17.96 -11.65 -8.12
C LEU A 25 -17.45 -11.74 -9.56
N ASN A 26 -16.40 -10.99 -9.92
CA ASN A 26 -15.93 -10.86 -11.29
C ASN A 26 -14.58 -11.54 -11.55
N ARG A 27 -13.85 -11.96 -10.52
CA ARG A 27 -12.52 -12.58 -10.64
C ARG A 27 -12.47 -13.87 -9.83
N LYS A 28 -11.82 -14.89 -10.44
CA LYS A 28 -11.50 -16.16 -9.79
C LYS A 28 -10.13 -16.07 -9.12
N ASP A 29 -9.83 -17.03 -8.25
CA ASP A 29 -8.53 -17.14 -7.55
C ASP A 29 -8.17 -15.93 -6.69
N ILE A 30 -9.17 -15.30 -6.11
CA ILE A 30 -9.04 -14.20 -5.15
C ILE A 30 -9.49 -14.68 -3.77
N MET A 31 -8.68 -14.40 -2.76
CA MET A 31 -8.92 -14.79 -1.38
C MET A 31 -8.89 -13.55 -0.47
N PRO A 32 -10.01 -13.08 0.07
CA PRO A 32 -10.00 -11.99 1.04
C PRO A 32 -9.55 -12.52 2.40
N PHE A 33 -8.67 -11.78 3.07
CA PHE A 33 -8.17 -12.10 4.40
C PHE A 33 -8.11 -10.85 5.27
N TYR A 34 -8.92 -10.83 6.32
CA TYR A 34 -9.08 -9.71 7.23
C TYR A 34 -8.33 -9.98 8.53
N VAL A 35 -7.57 -9.00 8.99
CA VAL A 35 -6.86 -9.11 10.28
C VAL A 35 -7.17 -7.90 11.12
N GLU A 36 -7.89 -8.12 12.21
CA GLU A 36 -8.13 -7.11 13.24
C GLU A 36 -6.93 -7.01 14.18
N GLY A 37 -6.51 -5.78 14.48
CA GLY A 37 -5.42 -5.51 15.41
C GLY A 37 -5.18 -4.02 15.63
N SER A 38 -4.67 -3.69 16.83
CA SER A 38 -4.33 -2.31 17.19
C SER A 38 -3.01 -1.83 16.58
N LEU A 39 -2.11 -2.76 16.24
CA LEU A 39 -0.80 -2.46 15.64
C LEU A 39 -0.83 -2.88 14.17
N VAL A 40 -0.88 -1.92 13.27
CA VAL A 40 -1.02 -2.15 11.84
C VAL A 40 0.12 -2.99 11.27
N TYR A 41 1.35 -2.80 11.72
CA TYR A 41 2.51 -3.58 11.24
C TYR A 41 2.44 -5.06 11.61
N ASP A 42 1.81 -5.41 12.75
CA ASP A 42 1.58 -6.81 13.14
C ASP A 42 0.45 -7.43 12.31
N ALA A 43 -0.63 -6.67 12.06
CA ALA A 43 -1.70 -7.12 11.17
C ALA A 43 -1.18 -7.38 9.75
N ARG A 44 -0.35 -6.47 9.20
CA ARG A 44 0.28 -6.65 7.90
C ARG A 44 1.22 -7.87 7.86
N ALA A 45 1.98 -8.13 8.93
CA ALA A 45 2.84 -9.31 9.02
C ALA A 45 2.04 -10.62 8.99
N LYS A 46 0.91 -10.70 9.70
CA LYS A 46 0.00 -11.86 9.67
C LYS A 46 -0.58 -12.07 8.27
N ILE A 47 -1.00 -11.00 7.61
CA ILE A 47 -1.52 -11.04 6.25
C ILE A 47 -0.44 -11.52 5.26
N LEU A 48 0.78 -11.00 5.36
CA LEU A 48 1.91 -11.43 4.54
C LEU A 48 2.18 -12.93 4.71
N ASN A 49 2.23 -13.41 5.95
CA ASN A 49 2.47 -14.83 6.24
C ASN A 49 1.35 -15.71 5.67
N TYR A 50 0.10 -15.27 5.73
CA TYR A 50 -1.02 -15.98 5.11
C TYR A 50 -0.87 -16.06 3.58
N ALA A 51 -0.49 -14.97 2.91
CA ALA A 51 -0.24 -14.96 1.47
C ALA A 51 0.92 -15.90 1.09
N ARG A 52 2.01 -15.91 1.88
CA ARG A 52 3.15 -16.82 1.68
C ARG A 52 2.76 -18.29 1.78
N GLN A 53 2.00 -18.66 2.82
CA GLN A 53 1.52 -20.03 3.04
C GLN A 53 0.64 -20.53 1.88
N ASN A 54 -0.06 -19.62 1.23
CA ASN A 54 -0.92 -19.91 0.08
C ASN A 54 -0.22 -19.73 -1.28
N HIS A 55 1.09 -19.42 -1.30
CA HIS A 55 1.87 -19.13 -2.52
C HIS A 55 1.21 -18.08 -3.41
N ALA A 56 0.57 -17.08 -2.81
CA ALA A 56 -0.21 -16.06 -3.49
C ALA A 56 0.53 -14.73 -3.57
N ASP A 57 0.25 -13.95 -4.63
CA ASP A 57 0.52 -12.51 -4.62
C ASP A 57 -0.36 -11.85 -3.55
N LEU A 58 0.08 -10.72 -3.01
CA LEU A 58 -0.63 -10.00 -1.96
C LEU A 58 -1.04 -8.62 -2.44
N LEU A 59 -2.34 -8.34 -2.45
CA LEU A 59 -2.88 -6.99 -2.55
C LEU A 59 -3.29 -6.52 -1.15
N PHE A 60 -2.55 -5.57 -0.58
CA PHE A 60 -3.03 -4.84 0.57
C PHE A 60 -4.13 -3.86 0.17
N VAL A 61 -5.20 -3.84 0.95
CA VAL A 61 -6.27 -2.84 0.87
C VAL A 61 -6.52 -2.35 2.29
N ASP A 62 -6.25 -1.07 2.58
CA ASP A 62 -6.61 -0.51 3.87
C ASP A 62 -8.13 -0.43 4.02
N SER A 63 -8.59 -0.58 5.26
CA SER A 63 -10.04 -0.68 5.56
C SER A 63 -10.84 0.58 5.17
N ASP A 64 -10.18 1.64 4.71
CA ASP A 64 -10.75 2.91 4.30
C ASP A 64 -10.40 3.31 2.86
N ILE A 65 -9.89 2.40 2.05
CA ILE A 65 -9.65 2.62 0.62
C ILE A 65 -10.76 1.98 -0.22
N GLU A 66 -11.56 2.82 -0.87
CA GLU A 66 -12.55 2.41 -1.88
C GLU A 66 -11.91 2.42 -3.27
N PHE A 67 -12.18 1.38 -4.05
CA PHE A 67 -11.62 1.20 -5.38
C PHE A 67 -12.62 0.54 -6.35
N SER A 68 -12.41 0.73 -7.64
CA SER A 68 -13.21 0.09 -8.69
C SER A 68 -12.59 -1.23 -9.14
N LEU A 69 -13.38 -2.08 -9.83
CA LEU A 69 -12.88 -3.28 -10.49
C LEU A 69 -11.80 -2.93 -11.54
N ASP A 70 -11.97 -1.82 -12.29
CA ASP A 70 -10.96 -1.33 -13.24
C ASP A 70 -9.63 -0.99 -12.56
N ALA A 71 -9.66 -0.35 -11.39
CA ALA A 71 -8.45 -0.07 -10.60
C ALA A 71 -7.73 -1.35 -10.19
N PHE A 72 -8.48 -2.36 -9.72
CA PHE A 72 -7.95 -3.69 -9.40
C PHE A 72 -7.30 -4.33 -10.63
N ASP A 73 -8.01 -4.38 -11.77
CA ASP A 73 -7.53 -5.00 -13.01
C ASP A 73 -6.26 -4.33 -13.52
N ARG A 74 -6.22 -3.00 -13.54
CA ARG A 74 -5.02 -2.25 -13.96
C ARG A 74 -3.82 -2.59 -13.08
N LEU A 75 -4.02 -2.69 -11.77
CA LEU A 75 -2.93 -2.97 -10.84
C LEU A 75 -2.36 -4.38 -11.06
N ILE A 76 -3.21 -5.39 -11.18
CA ILE A 76 -2.75 -6.78 -11.36
C ILE A 76 -2.10 -7.04 -12.72
N TRP A 77 -2.39 -6.22 -13.74
CA TRP A 77 -1.79 -6.35 -15.06
C TRP A 77 -0.39 -5.74 -15.14
N ARG A 78 0.04 -5.01 -14.12
CA ARG A 78 1.41 -4.51 -14.06
C ARG A 78 2.38 -5.66 -13.77
N ASP A 79 3.28 -5.92 -14.74
CA ASP A 79 4.35 -6.91 -14.58
C ASP A 79 5.53 -6.28 -13.83
N THR A 80 5.40 -6.20 -12.51
CA THR A 80 6.39 -5.58 -11.63
C THR A 80 6.33 -6.20 -10.24
N ASP A 81 7.42 -6.10 -9.48
CA ASP A 81 7.56 -6.69 -8.14
C ASP A 81 6.56 -6.10 -7.13
N ILE A 82 6.47 -4.78 -7.11
CA ILE A 82 5.63 -4.02 -6.19
C ILE A 82 5.01 -2.85 -6.95
N VAL A 83 3.70 -2.70 -6.88
CA VAL A 83 2.98 -1.57 -7.45
C VAL A 83 1.88 -1.08 -6.54
N SER A 84 1.81 0.23 -6.32
CA SER A 84 0.74 0.88 -5.57
C SER A 84 -0.09 1.78 -6.49
N GLY A 85 -1.40 1.83 -6.27
CA GLY A 85 -2.24 2.88 -6.80
C GLY A 85 -1.99 4.20 -6.07
N LEU A 86 -2.13 5.32 -6.78
CA LEU A 86 -2.04 6.64 -6.18
C LEU A 86 -3.29 6.97 -5.37
N TYR A 87 -3.11 7.30 -4.09
CA TYR A 87 -4.12 7.88 -3.23
C TYR A 87 -3.54 9.00 -2.36
N PHE A 88 -4.42 9.74 -1.69
CA PHE A 88 -4.05 10.98 -1.00
C PHE A 88 -4.32 10.87 0.50
N GLY A 89 -3.51 11.55 1.30
CA GLY A 89 -3.67 11.62 2.76
C GLY A 89 -4.96 12.34 3.16
N ARG A 90 -5.45 12.07 4.38
CA ARG A 90 -6.66 12.66 4.97
C ARG A 90 -6.34 13.77 5.96
N ARG A 91 -5.54 14.75 5.59
CA ARG A 91 -5.29 15.93 6.44
C ARG A 91 -6.11 17.09 5.93
N GLU A 92 -6.83 17.73 6.82
CA GLU A 92 -7.60 18.92 6.48
C GLU A 92 -6.68 20.01 5.89
N GLY A 93 -6.99 20.43 4.66
CA GLY A 93 -6.23 21.45 3.93
C GLY A 93 -4.92 20.99 3.28
N ILE A 94 -4.45 19.75 3.49
CA ILE A 94 -3.22 19.21 2.91
C ILE A 94 -3.48 17.76 2.48
N ASN A 95 -3.85 17.58 1.22
CA ASN A 95 -4.03 16.24 0.63
C ASN A 95 -2.75 15.82 -0.10
N ASP A 96 -1.69 15.52 0.66
CA ASP A 96 -0.44 15.06 0.06
C ASP A 96 -0.62 13.67 -0.59
N PRO A 97 0.01 13.43 -1.75
CA PRO A 97 0.05 12.11 -2.33
C PRO A 97 0.79 11.14 -1.41
N ILE A 98 0.26 9.93 -1.25
CA ILE A 98 0.90 8.89 -0.45
C ILE A 98 1.88 8.10 -1.34
N ALA A 99 2.79 8.86 -1.96
CA ALA A 99 3.92 8.36 -2.75
C ALA A 99 5.11 9.32 -2.63
N TYR A 100 6.32 8.77 -2.56
CA TYR A 100 7.49 9.52 -2.08
C TYR A 100 8.70 9.30 -2.98
N LYS A 101 9.32 10.41 -3.41
CA LYS A 101 10.57 10.42 -4.18
C LYS A 101 11.81 10.20 -3.31
N THR A 102 11.70 10.41 -2.01
CA THR A 102 12.79 10.22 -1.04
C THR A 102 12.25 9.55 0.22
N VAL A 103 12.86 8.42 0.60
CA VAL A 103 12.60 7.73 1.87
C VAL A 103 13.94 7.32 2.50
N LYS A 104 14.40 8.07 3.48
CA LYS A 104 15.68 7.84 4.17
C LYS A 104 15.48 7.78 5.69
N PRO A 105 15.91 6.71 6.37
CA PRO A 105 15.76 6.55 7.80
C PRO A 105 16.66 7.50 8.57
N GLN A 106 16.34 7.74 9.84
CA GLN A 106 17.26 8.31 10.80
C GLN A 106 18.47 7.35 10.99
N THR A 107 19.66 7.91 11.10
CA THR A 107 20.89 7.17 11.35
C THR A 107 21.78 7.98 12.30
N LEU A 108 22.92 7.43 12.71
CA LEU A 108 23.93 8.15 13.52
C LEU A 108 24.40 9.45 12.84
N PHE A 109 24.48 9.45 11.50
CA PHE A 109 24.92 10.61 10.70
C PHE A 109 23.76 11.49 10.23
N ARG A 110 22.53 11.00 10.22
CA ARG A 110 21.31 11.74 9.87
C ARG A 110 20.39 11.79 11.08
N LYS A 111 20.33 12.96 11.73
CA LYS A 111 19.59 13.18 12.98
C LYS A 111 18.06 13.03 12.84
N LYS A 112 17.49 13.08 11.63
CA LYS A 112 16.04 12.93 11.37
C LYS A 112 15.83 12.03 10.16
N ALA A 113 14.72 11.29 10.13
CA ALA A 113 14.25 10.67 8.90
C ALA A 113 13.91 11.77 7.87
N CYS A 114 14.11 11.46 6.60
CA CYS A 114 13.77 12.36 5.50
C CYS A 114 12.78 11.62 4.59
N VAL A 115 11.58 12.17 4.45
CA VAL A 115 10.51 11.63 3.61
C VAL A 115 9.97 12.79 2.80
N GLU A 116 10.13 12.73 1.47
CA GLU A 116 9.70 13.78 0.56
C GLU A 116 8.64 13.23 -0.41
N PRO A 117 7.41 13.77 -0.39
CA PRO A 117 6.38 13.35 -1.32
C PRO A 117 6.75 13.71 -2.76
N ILE A 118 6.16 12.99 -3.72
CA ILE A 118 6.22 13.38 -5.11
C ILE A 118 5.35 14.64 -5.33
N THR A 119 5.78 15.51 -6.22
CA THR A 119 5.04 16.73 -6.60
C THR A 119 4.61 16.71 -8.06
N GLU A 120 5.23 15.84 -8.86
CA GLU A 120 4.91 15.64 -10.27
C GLU A 120 4.52 14.19 -10.50
N PHE A 121 3.42 13.97 -11.22
CA PHE A 121 2.86 12.67 -11.49
C PHE A 121 3.07 12.28 -12.94
N LYS A 122 3.69 11.12 -13.16
CA LYS A 122 3.60 10.41 -14.43
C LYS A 122 2.53 9.31 -14.29
N PRO A 123 1.89 8.90 -15.38
CA PRO A 123 0.90 7.82 -15.34
C PRO A 123 1.42 6.54 -14.67
N TYR A 124 2.71 6.25 -14.87
CA TYR A 124 3.41 5.12 -14.25
C TYR A 124 4.87 5.49 -14.00
N MET A 125 5.36 5.34 -12.77
CA MET A 125 6.69 5.79 -12.40
C MET A 125 7.28 5.01 -11.23
N GLU A 126 8.61 4.91 -11.19
CA GLU A 126 9.34 4.37 -10.04
C GLU A 126 9.42 5.42 -8.93
N VAL A 127 9.25 4.97 -7.67
CA VAL A 127 9.29 5.82 -6.47
C VAL A 127 10.09 5.14 -5.35
N GLU A 128 10.50 5.89 -4.33
CA GLU A 128 11.22 5.32 -3.20
C GLU A 128 10.30 4.76 -2.10
N GLY A 129 9.07 5.20 -2.04
CA GLY A 129 8.10 4.72 -1.07
C GLY A 129 6.67 5.05 -1.45
N VAL A 130 5.78 4.19 -1.00
CA VAL A 130 4.33 4.30 -1.15
C VAL A 130 3.64 3.94 0.16
N GLY A 131 2.41 4.35 0.33
CA GLY A 131 1.53 3.74 1.32
C GLY A 131 1.05 2.37 0.83
N LEU A 132 0.77 1.48 1.76
CA LEU A 132 0.32 0.13 1.44
C LEU A 132 -1.21 0.00 1.38
N GLY A 133 -1.94 1.11 1.34
CA GLY A 133 -3.41 1.12 1.34
C GLY A 133 -4.07 0.53 0.09
N PHE A 134 -3.35 0.49 -1.04
CA PHE A 134 -3.75 -0.24 -2.26
C PHE A 134 -2.49 -0.64 -3.02
N CYS A 135 -1.82 -1.69 -2.54
CA CYS A 135 -0.49 -2.07 -3.02
C CYS A 135 -0.41 -3.58 -3.30
N LEU A 136 -0.10 -3.92 -4.55
CA LEU A 136 0.16 -5.30 -4.99
C LEU A 136 1.65 -5.63 -4.81
N ILE A 137 1.92 -6.79 -4.20
CA ILE A 137 3.25 -7.32 -3.95
C ILE A 137 3.29 -8.75 -4.47
N LYS A 138 4.25 -9.04 -5.36
CA LYS A 138 4.42 -10.37 -5.92
C LYS A 138 4.92 -11.38 -4.88
N ASN A 139 4.49 -12.62 -5.00
CA ASN A 139 4.81 -13.68 -4.04
C ASN A 139 6.33 -13.85 -3.82
N HIS A 140 7.14 -13.77 -4.87
CA HIS A 140 8.59 -13.91 -4.73
C HIS A 140 9.22 -12.81 -3.85
N VAL A 141 8.64 -11.59 -3.82
CA VAL A 141 9.06 -10.53 -2.90
C VAL A 141 8.71 -10.91 -1.46
N LEU A 142 7.50 -11.43 -1.23
CA LEU A 142 7.08 -11.89 0.09
C LEU A 142 8.00 -12.99 0.60
N MET A 143 8.37 -13.95 -0.26
CA MET A 143 9.25 -15.08 0.07
C MET A 143 10.70 -14.68 0.32
N SER A 144 11.14 -13.49 -0.10
CA SER A 144 12.52 -13.01 0.12
C SER A 144 12.82 -12.59 1.56
N PHE A 145 11.79 -12.36 2.36
CA PHE A 145 11.95 -12.00 3.77
C PHE A 145 12.09 -13.24 4.65
N SER A 146 13.00 -13.19 5.61
CA SER A 146 13.12 -14.23 6.64
C SER A 146 11.89 -14.29 7.53
N ASP A 147 11.48 -15.49 7.95
CA ASP A 147 10.36 -15.70 8.90
C ASP A 147 10.61 -15.08 10.28
N LYS A 148 11.89 -14.78 10.60
CA LYS A 148 12.29 -14.17 11.86
C LYS A 148 12.18 -12.65 11.89
N ILE A 149 11.88 -12.02 10.76
CA ILE A 149 11.86 -10.56 10.62
C ILE A 149 10.47 -10.12 10.20
N ASN A 150 9.86 -9.23 10.98
CA ASN A 150 8.67 -8.52 10.54
C ASN A 150 9.10 -7.40 9.56
N PRO A 151 8.81 -7.52 8.25
CA PRO A 151 9.26 -6.53 7.28
C PRO A 151 8.56 -5.17 7.42
N PHE A 152 7.47 -5.12 8.17
CA PHE A 152 6.70 -3.89 8.45
C PHE A 152 7.11 -3.21 9.76
N GLU A 153 7.99 -3.81 10.56
CA GLU A 153 8.43 -3.19 11.80
C GLU A 153 9.08 -1.83 11.54
N PRO A 154 8.63 -0.75 12.21
CA PRO A 154 9.16 0.59 12.06
C PRO A 154 10.69 0.66 12.26
N PHE A 155 11.39 1.35 11.40
CA PHE A 155 12.84 1.45 11.42
C PHE A 155 13.32 2.90 11.21
N GLY A 156 14.22 3.37 12.05
CA GLY A 156 14.89 4.67 11.89
C GLY A 156 13.93 5.85 11.81
N ASN A 157 12.87 5.84 12.64
CA ASN A 157 11.78 6.82 12.68
C ASN A 157 10.97 6.93 11.36
N LEU A 158 10.95 5.85 10.58
CA LEU A 158 10.02 5.63 9.48
C LEU A 158 8.81 4.84 9.97
N GLY A 159 7.62 5.16 9.46
CA GLY A 159 6.42 4.31 9.61
C GLY A 159 6.59 2.94 8.96
N GLU A 160 5.62 2.05 9.17
CA GLU A 160 5.65 0.67 8.69
C GLU A 160 5.75 0.57 7.18
N ASP A 161 4.97 1.36 6.44
CA ASP A 161 4.95 1.38 4.97
C ASP A 161 6.32 1.72 4.40
N PHE A 162 6.94 2.79 4.92
CA PHE A 162 8.27 3.23 4.46
C PHE A 162 9.37 2.27 4.91
N SER A 163 9.22 1.64 6.06
CA SER A 163 10.15 0.63 6.55
C SER A 163 10.14 -0.60 5.67
N PHE A 164 8.96 -1.03 5.23
CA PHE A 164 8.78 -2.09 4.23
C PHE A 164 9.40 -1.68 2.88
N CYS A 165 9.04 -0.51 2.35
CA CYS A 165 9.59 0.00 1.09
C CYS A 165 11.12 0.07 1.11
N LEU A 166 11.71 0.55 2.20
CA LEU A 166 13.16 0.60 2.37
C LEU A 166 13.80 -0.80 2.33
N ARG A 167 13.18 -1.80 2.99
CA ARG A 167 13.67 -3.18 3.00
C ARG A 167 13.58 -3.82 1.62
N CYS A 168 12.47 -3.60 0.91
CA CYS A 168 12.31 -4.07 -0.47
C CYS A 168 13.38 -3.50 -1.39
N ARG A 169 13.60 -2.20 -1.35
CA ARG A 169 14.65 -1.55 -2.16
C ARG A 169 16.07 -2.02 -1.82
N LYS A 170 16.36 -2.28 -0.55
CA LYS A 170 17.64 -2.88 -0.13
C LYS A 170 17.85 -4.29 -0.68
N ASN A 171 16.77 -5.04 -0.91
CA ASN A 171 16.78 -6.34 -1.55
C ASN A 171 16.77 -6.26 -3.10
N GLY A 172 16.85 -5.05 -3.68
CA GLY A 172 16.91 -4.83 -5.12
C GLY A 172 15.57 -4.73 -5.84
N TYR A 173 14.44 -4.78 -5.12
CA TYR A 173 13.11 -4.66 -5.71
C TYR A 173 12.76 -3.20 -6.04
N LYS A 174 12.06 -3.02 -7.16
CA LYS A 174 11.52 -1.74 -7.58
C LYS A 174 10.13 -1.54 -7.03
N ILE A 175 9.82 -0.30 -6.67
CA ILE A 175 8.49 0.13 -6.24
C ILE A 175 7.94 1.06 -7.29
N MET A 176 6.80 0.66 -7.86
CA MET A 176 6.13 1.42 -8.91
C MET A 176 4.87 2.08 -8.37
N LEU A 177 4.57 3.25 -8.87
CA LEU A 177 3.32 3.97 -8.66
C LEU A 177 2.50 3.96 -9.95
N ASP A 178 1.24 3.57 -9.88
CA ASP A 178 0.27 3.71 -10.95
C ASP A 178 -0.73 4.81 -10.61
N ALA A 179 -0.68 5.90 -11.38
CA ALA A 179 -1.57 7.06 -11.24
C ALA A 179 -2.65 7.10 -12.35
N THR A 180 -2.89 5.98 -13.06
CA THR A 180 -3.83 5.93 -14.20
C THR A 180 -5.29 5.70 -13.78
N PHE A 181 -5.55 5.47 -12.50
CA PHE A 181 -6.89 5.28 -11.94
C PHE A 181 -7.06 6.06 -10.63
N THR A 182 -8.30 6.21 -10.19
CA THR A 182 -8.63 6.95 -8.98
C THR A 182 -9.00 6.01 -7.85
N LEU A 183 -8.46 6.28 -6.65
CA LEU A 183 -8.83 5.67 -5.38
C LEU A 183 -9.48 6.71 -4.48
N ASN A 184 -10.45 6.31 -3.68
CA ASN A 184 -11.05 7.15 -2.65
C ASN A 184 -10.54 6.72 -1.28
N HIS A 185 -9.91 7.64 -0.57
CA HIS A 185 -9.50 7.44 0.82
C HIS A 185 -10.63 7.96 1.73
N LEU A 186 -11.40 7.05 2.30
CA LEU A 186 -12.59 7.36 3.06
C LEU A 186 -12.24 7.94 4.44
N GLY A 187 -13.02 8.93 4.87
CA GLY A 187 -12.96 9.55 6.17
C GLY A 187 -14.34 10.11 6.47
N GLU A 188 -14.42 11.22 7.14
CA GLU A 188 -15.66 12.02 7.15
C GLU A 188 -15.99 12.54 5.76
N TYR A 189 -14.95 12.62 4.90
CA TYR A 189 -15.04 13.00 3.49
C TYR A 189 -14.24 11.99 2.63
N ALA A 190 -14.64 11.77 1.36
CA ALA A 190 -13.91 10.91 0.42
C ALA A 190 -12.82 11.72 -0.31
N TYR A 191 -11.60 11.63 0.17
CA TYR A 191 -10.44 12.32 -0.39
C TYR A 191 -9.93 11.64 -1.66
N ASN A 192 -9.65 12.41 -2.70
CA ASN A 192 -9.12 11.89 -3.98
C ASN A 192 -8.27 12.94 -4.71
N ALA A 193 -7.81 12.62 -5.92
CA ALA A 193 -6.92 13.49 -6.71
C ALA A 193 -7.48 14.90 -6.98
N LYS A 194 -8.81 15.08 -7.01
CA LYS A 194 -9.44 16.40 -7.26
C LYS A 194 -9.29 17.33 -6.05
N ASP A 195 -9.05 16.78 -4.87
CA ASP A 195 -8.88 17.54 -3.63
C ASP A 195 -7.42 17.96 -3.41
N TYR A 196 -6.50 17.45 -4.22
CA TYR A 196 -5.10 17.84 -4.20
C TYR A 196 -4.94 19.26 -4.74
N LYS A 197 -4.71 20.19 -3.84
CA LYS A 197 -4.25 21.54 -4.17
C LYS A 197 -2.72 21.50 -4.17
N GLY A 198 -2.12 21.32 -5.35
CA GLY A 198 -0.66 21.35 -5.51
C GLY A 198 -0.04 22.43 -4.64
N GLY A 199 1.11 22.17 -4.01
CA GLY A 199 1.78 23.14 -3.14
C GLY A 199 1.94 24.49 -3.84
N GLN A 200 1.30 25.51 -3.29
CA GLN A 200 1.53 26.91 -3.62
C GLN A 200 2.82 27.35 -2.96
#